data_fe59f7a4a99c0dd4b292372ae565aee2
#
_entry.id   fe59f7a4a99c0dd4b292372ae565aee2
#
_cell.length_a   1.000
_cell.length_b   1.000
_cell.length_c   1.000
_cell.angle_alpha   90.00
_cell.angle_beta   90.00
_cell.angle_gamma   90.00
#
_symmetry.space_group_name_H-M   'P 1'
#
loop_
_entity.id
_entity.type
_entity.pdbx_description
1 polymer ?
#
loop_
_entity_poly.entity_id
_entity_poly.type
_entity_poly.pdbx_seq_one_letter_code
_entity_poly.pdbx_strand_id
1 'polypeptide(L)'
;MKNLLCIFALLSFQYLAPAENNDFKTLFDGKTLNGWTPAPGGKWEVKDGAIVGTSPKTERRHGILLTDKQFTDFVVKAKFRVHSGDSGFYFRAKRVKSAVSVNGFQVEIDTTQETGGLYETGGRAWVKKPSPETVKKRAYKSGEWTDLELSAIGRDVVVKINGIISSELKNDRGRIKGYFGLQLHGGQDMHVEFKNIVIREVESPRK
;
A
#
# COMPACT_ATOMS: atom_id res chain seq x y z
N MET A 1 73.17 12.75 12.50
CA MET A 1 71.81 12.71 12.97
C MET A 1 70.88 12.37 11.84
N LYS A 2 70.34 11.10 11.80
CA LYS A 2 69.48 10.61 10.72
C LYS A 2 68.04 10.65 11.21
N ASN A 3 67.18 11.50 10.61
CA ASN A 3 65.76 11.56 10.94
C ASN A 3 65.02 10.42 10.24
N LEU A 4 64.42 9.55 11.04
CA LEU A 4 63.59 8.44 10.56
C LEU A 4 62.13 8.96 10.51
N LEU A 5 61.60 9.09 9.30
CA LEU A 5 60.23 9.50 9.03
C LEU A 5 59.34 8.24 9.06
N CYS A 6 58.54 8.06 10.12
CA CYS A 6 57.51 7.00 10.18
C CYS A 6 56.27 7.46 9.42
N ILE A 7 55.98 6.82 8.30
CA ILE A 7 54.74 7.00 7.55
C ILE A 7 53.69 6.04 8.18
N PHE A 8 52.69 6.59 8.86
CA PHE A 8 51.53 5.83 9.28
C PHE A 8 50.51 5.74 8.13
N ALA A 9 50.39 4.55 7.55
CA ALA A 9 49.33 4.28 6.59
C ALA A 9 48.00 4.05 7.32
N LEU A 10 47.07 4.98 7.20
CA LEU A 10 45.69 4.83 7.66
C LEU A 10 44.94 3.92 6.68
N LEU A 11 44.77 2.65 7.05
CA LEU A 11 43.86 1.73 6.36
C LEU A 11 42.41 2.11 6.72
N SER A 12 41.73 2.80 5.81
CA SER A 12 40.30 3.05 5.91
C SER A 12 39.54 1.75 5.59
N PHE A 13 38.99 1.10 6.62
CA PHE A 13 38.03 0.01 6.46
C PHE A 13 36.74 0.61 5.93
N GLN A 14 36.46 0.44 4.64
CA GLN A 14 35.16 0.72 4.07
C GLN A 14 34.20 -0.40 4.48
N TYR A 15 33.29 -0.09 5.39
CA TYR A 15 32.15 -0.95 5.70
C TYR A 15 31.24 -0.97 4.46
N LEU A 16 31.33 -2.04 3.65
CA LEU A 16 30.33 -2.35 2.64
C LEU A 16 29.06 -2.74 3.40
N ALA A 17 28.07 -1.85 3.44
CA ALA A 17 26.74 -2.21 3.89
C ALA A 17 26.24 -3.39 3.03
N PRO A 18 25.65 -4.44 3.64
CA PRO A 18 25.10 -5.55 2.86
C PRO A 18 24.09 -4.99 1.88
N ALA A 19 24.22 -5.38 0.60
CA ALA A 19 23.25 -5.03 -0.44
C ALA A 19 21.86 -5.46 0.05
N GLU A 20 20.92 -4.52 0.15
CA GLU A 20 19.51 -4.86 0.42
C GLU A 20 19.09 -5.84 -0.68
N ASN A 21 18.83 -7.07 -0.25
CA ASN A 21 18.34 -8.12 -1.14
C ASN A 21 16.96 -7.67 -1.63
N ASN A 22 16.89 -7.19 -2.87
CA ASN A 22 15.70 -6.53 -3.42
C ASN A 22 14.75 -7.58 -3.99
N ASP A 23 14.29 -8.53 -3.16
CA ASP A 23 13.41 -9.66 -3.52
C ASP A 23 11.95 -9.24 -3.80
N PHE A 24 11.73 -7.98 -4.18
CA PHE A 24 10.42 -7.52 -4.58
C PHE A 24 10.01 -8.07 -5.94
N LYS A 25 8.86 -8.76 -5.98
CA LYS A 25 8.22 -9.25 -7.22
C LYS A 25 7.18 -8.25 -7.69
N THR A 26 7.05 -8.09 -8.99
CA THR A 26 6.03 -7.23 -9.59
C THR A 26 4.63 -7.84 -9.43
N LEU A 27 3.69 -7.08 -8.89
CA LEU A 27 2.26 -7.42 -8.85
C LEU A 27 1.48 -6.77 -10.00
N PHE A 28 1.99 -5.69 -10.58
CA PHE A 28 1.41 -5.01 -11.73
C PHE A 28 2.52 -4.70 -12.73
N ASP A 29 2.37 -5.22 -13.95
CA ASP A 29 3.39 -5.17 -15.02
C ASP A 29 3.45 -3.82 -15.76
N GLY A 30 2.59 -2.86 -15.42
CA GLY A 30 2.46 -1.56 -16.07
C GLY A 30 1.74 -1.62 -17.43
N LYS A 31 1.23 -2.78 -17.86
CA LYS A 31 0.67 -2.97 -19.21
C LYS A 31 -0.69 -3.65 -19.21
N THR A 32 -0.93 -4.59 -18.28
CA THR A 32 -2.15 -5.41 -18.27
C THR A 32 -2.71 -5.55 -16.86
N LEU A 33 -3.98 -5.91 -16.74
CA LEU A 33 -4.60 -6.31 -15.47
C LEU A 33 -4.47 -7.82 -15.21
N ASN A 34 -3.53 -8.52 -15.85
CA ASN A 34 -3.29 -9.93 -15.58
C ASN A 34 -2.95 -10.15 -14.10
N GLY A 35 -3.62 -11.12 -13.46
CA GLY A 35 -3.50 -11.37 -12.02
C GLY A 35 -4.41 -10.52 -11.16
N TRP A 36 -5.31 -9.73 -11.80
CA TRP A 36 -6.30 -8.90 -11.13
C TRP A 36 -7.69 -9.14 -11.72
N THR A 37 -8.70 -9.27 -10.87
CA THR A 37 -10.11 -9.50 -11.25
C THR A 37 -10.98 -8.37 -10.69
N PRO A 38 -11.72 -7.62 -11.55
CA PRO A 38 -12.62 -6.59 -11.08
C PRO A 38 -13.90 -7.19 -10.48
N ALA A 39 -14.40 -6.56 -9.40
CA ALA A 39 -15.77 -6.69 -8.94
C ALA A 39 -16.64 -5.60 -9.60
N PRO A 40 -17.96 -5.81 -9.69
CA PRO A 40 -18.86 -4.83 -10.31
C PRO A 40 -18.82 -3.47 -9.59
N GLY A 41 -18.86 -2.41 -10.39
CA GLY A 41 -18.82 -1.00 -9.95
C GLY A 41 -17.64 -0.25 -10.56
N GLY A 42 -17.89 0.89 -11.22
CA GLY A 42 -16.88 1.70 -11.89
C GLY A 42 -16.14 0.99 -13.02
N LYS A 43 -15.02 1.54 -13.43
CA LYS A 43 -14.18 1.05 -14.52
C LYS A 43 -12.72 1.04 -14.10
N TRP A 44 -12.02 -0.04 -14.44
CA TRP A 44 -10.58 -0.19 -14.26
C TRP A 44 -9.93 -0.39 -15.64
N GLU A 45 -8.89 0.35 -15.94
CA GLU A 45 -8.11 0.23 -17.17
C GLU A 45 -6.63 0.49 -16.90
N VAL A 46 -5.77 0.09 -17.84
CA VAL A 46 -4.34 0.47 -17.80
C VAL A 46 -4.10 1.61 -18.77
N LYS A 47 -3.50 2.68 -18.27
CA LYS A 47 -3.13 3.86 -19.06
C LYS A 47 -1.81 4.43 -18.54
N ASP A 48 -0.89 4.76 -19.45
CA ASP A 48 0.40 5.41 -19.15
C ASP A 48 1.20 4.70 -18.02
N GLY A 49 1.17 3.35 -18.02
CA GLY A 49 1.88 2.54 -17.04
C GLY A 49 1.23 2.50 -15.65
N ALA A 50 -0.01 2.96 -15.51
CA ALA A 50 -0.77 2.95 -14.28
C ALA A 50 -2.11 2.20 -14.43
N ILE A 51 -2.59 1.59 -13.35
CA ILE A 51 -3.98 1.17 -13.21
C ILE A 51 -4.79 2.43 -12.91
N VAL A 52 -5.73 2.75 -13.78
CA VAL A 52 -6.63 3.91 -13.63
C VAL A 52 -8.02 3.41 -13.28
N GLY A 53 -8.56 3.91 -12.19
CA GLY A 53 -9.91 3.64 -11.74
C GLY A 53 -10.79 4.87 -11.83
N THR A 54 -11.98 4.73 -12.45
CA THR A 54 -12.97 5.80 -12.55
C THR A 54 -14.37 5.28 -12.25
N SER A 55 -15.20 6.12 -11.64
CA SER A 55 -16.62 5.82 -11.41
C SER A 55 -17.41 7.11 -11.34
N PRO A 56 -18.58 7.21 -12.01
CA PRO A 56 -19.45 8.37 -11.88
C PRO A 56 -20.23 8.31 -10.55
N LYS A 57 -20.64 9.44 -10.02
CA LYS A 57 -21.46 9.55 -8.79
C LYS A 57 -22.77 8.76 -8.86
N THR A 58 -23.25 8.47 -10.05
CA THR A 58 -24.47 7.69 -10.28
C THR A 58 -24.28 6.18 -10.06
N GLU A 59 -23.04 5.66 -10.12
CA GLU A 59 -22.74 4.27 -9.78
C GLU A 59 -22.74 4.11 -8.26
N ARG A 60 -23.65 3.29 -7.75
CA ARG A 60 -23.84 3.07 -6.31
C ARG A 60 -23.01 1.94 -5.73
N ARG A 61 -22.53 1.03 -6.59
CA ARG A 61 -21.70 -0.11 -6.17
C ARG A 61 -20.25 0.34 -6.05
N HIS A 62 -19.55 -0.23 -5.09
CA HIS A 62 -18.10 -0.05 -5.02
C HIS A 62 -17.42 -0.90 -6.08
N GLY A 63 -16.56 -0.31 -6.88
CA GLY A 63 -15.68 -1.03 -7.79
C GLY A 63 -14.42 -1.48 -7.05
N ILE A 64 -14.19 -2.78 -6.99
CA ILE A 64 -12.97 -3.33 -6.37
C ILE A 64 -12.19 -4.13 -7.41
N LEU A 65 -10.92 -3.80 -7.59
CA LEU A 65 -10.00 -4.58 -8.40
C LEU A 65 -9.14 -5.45 -7.47
N LEU A 66 -9.40 -6.75 -7.42
CA LEU A 66 -8.75 -7.69 -6.49
C LEU A 66 -7.67 -8.50 -7.17
N THR A 67 -6.56 -8.76 -6.47
CA THR A 67 -5.58 -9.78 -6.90
C THR A 67 -6.23 -11.15 -6.98
N ASP A 68 -5.74 -12.02 -7.89
CA ASP A 68 -6.20 -13.41 -7.99
C ASP A 68 -5.60 -14.29 -6.89
N LYS A 69 -4.42 -13.90 -6.37
CA LYS A 69 -3.72 -14.57 -5.27
C LYS A 69 -4.01 -13.91 -3.94
N GLN A 70 -3.92 -14.70 -2.87
CA GLN A 70 -3.98 -14.25 -1.49
C GLN A 70 -2.58 -14.24 -0.87
N PHE A 71 -2.37 -13.32 0.07
CA PHE A 71 -1.10 -13.10 0.76
C PHE A 71 -1.31 -13.13 2.27
N THR A 72 -0.28 -13.57 3.00
CA THR A 72 -0.29 -13.68 4.49
C THR A 72 0.63 -12.62 5.08
N ASP A 73 1.94 -12.84 5.00
CA ASP A 73 2.97 -11.94 5.52
C ASP A 73 3.73 -11.32 4.36
N PHE A 74 3.81 -10.00 4.35
CA PHE A 74 4.36 -9.28 3.20
C PHE A 74 4.78 -7.85 3.54
N VAL A 75 5.62 -7.32 2.67
CA VAL A 75 5.80 -5.89 2.46
C VAL A 75 5.37 -5.59 1.02
N VAL A 76 4.42 -4.70 0.84
CA VAL A 76 4.00 -4.21 -0.48
C VAL A 76 4.33 -2.73 -0.60
N LYS A 77 4.83 -2.34 -1.78
CA LYS A 77 5.07 -0.95 -2.15
C LYS A 77 4.24 -0.60 -3.37
N ALA A 78 3.73 0.61 -3.42
CA ALA A 78 3.00 1.15 -4.56
C ALA A 78 3.16 2.66 -4.62
N LYS A 79 2.87 3.23 -5.78
CA LYS A 79 2.56 4.66 -5.90
C LYS A 79 1.09 4.83 -6.22
N PHE A 80 0.45 5.81 -5.59
CA PHE A 80 -0.93 6.18 -5.90
C PHE A 80 -1.06 7.67 -6.13
N ARG A 81 -2.14 8.05 -6.82
CA ARG A 81 -2.55 9.43 -7.04
C ARG A 81 -4.07 9.51 -7.06
N VAL A 82 -4.65 10.36 -6.22
CA VAL A 82 -6.11 10.57 -6.14
C VAL A 82 -6.43 11.94 -6.70
N HIS A 83 -7.24 11.99 -7.74
CA HIS A 83 -7.75 13.23 -8.31
C HIS A 83 -9.09 13.60 -7.69
N SER A 84 -9.95 12.61 -7.44
CA SER A 84 -11.25 12.82 -6.80
C SER A 84 -11.76 11.55 -6.14
N GLY A 85 -12.58 11.74 -5.12
CA GLY A 85 -13.30 10.70 -4.40
C GLY A 85 -12.49 10.05 -3.29
N ASP A 86 -13.03 8.94 -2.80
CA ASP A 86 -12.57 8.17 -1.65
C ASP A 86 -12.23 6.74 -2.13
N SER A 87 -10.98 6.36 -2.03
CA SER A 87 -10.41 5.09 -2.46
C SER A 87 -9.76 4.37 -1.28
N GLY A 88 -9.18 3.21 -1.54
CA GLY A 88 -8.45 2.44 -0.56
C GLY A 88 -7.58 1.37 -1.19
N PHE A 89 -6.49 1.04 -0.51
CA PHE A 89 -5.67 -0.12 -0.80
C PHE A 89 -5.99 -1.23 0.19
N TYR A 90 -6.86 -2.17 -0.23
CA TYR A 90 -7.24 -3.31 0.59
C TYR A 90 -6.09 -4.31 0.73
N PHE A 91 -6.01 -4.93 1.90
CA PHE A 91 -5.12 -6.05 2.15
C PHE A 91 -5.78 -7.08 3.07
N ARG A 92 -5.34 -8.33 2.93
CA ARG A 92 -5.95 -9.47 3.64
C ARG A 92 -7.49 -9.48 3.50
N ALA A 93 -7.99 -8.99 2.36
CA ALA A 93 -9.42 -8.88 2.08
C ALA A 93 -10.05 -10.24 1.76
N LYS A 94 -11.35 -10.36 2.03
CA LYS A 94 -12.19 -11.51 1.67
C LYS A 94 -13.30 -11.04 0.75
N ARG A 95 -13.53 -11.76 -0.37
CA ARG A 95 -14.68 -11.53 -1.25
C ARG A 95 -15.99 -11.82 -0.50
N VAL A 96 -16.98 -10.95 -0.62
CA VAL A 96 -18.32 -11.13 -0.07
C VAL A 96 -19.38 -10.65 -1.07
N LYS A 97 -20.62 -11.15 -0.92
CA LYS A 97 -21.77 -10.67 -1.68
C LYS A 97 -22.38 -9.47 -0.95
N SER A 98 -21.88 -8.28 -1.24
CA SER A 98 -22.36 -7.02 -0.70
C SER A 98 -22.15 -5.89 -1.69
N ALA A 99 -22.66 -4.69 -1.43
CA ALA A 99 -22.44 -3.51 -2.26
C ALA A 99 -20.95 -3.10 -2.34
N VAL A 100 -20.16 -3.46 -1.32
CA VAL A 100 -18.70 -3.21 -1.27
C VAL A 100 -17.91 -4.34 -1.90
N SER A 101 -18.48 -5.56 -2.01
CA SER A 101 -17.87 -6.76 -2.57
C SER A 101 -16.70 -7.36 -1.76
N VAL A 102 -16.21 -6.70 -0.72
CA VAL A 102 -15.14 -7.17 0.15
C VAL A 102 -15.38 -6.83 1.61
N ASN A 103 -14.79 -7.66 2.50
CA ASN A 103 -14.55 -7.35 3.91
C ASN A 103 -13.05 -7.47 4.16
N GLY A 104 -12.50 -6.62 5.03
CA GLY A 104 -11.09 -6.65 5.43
C GLY A 104 -10.53 -5.27 5.65
N PHE A 105 -9.23 -5.23 5.89
CA PHE A 105 -8.52 -3.96 6.07
C PHE A 105 -8.32 -3.22 4.77
N GLN A 106 -8.38 -1.89 4.86
CA GLN A 106 -7.86 -1.00 3.83
C GLN A 106 -6.92 0.03 4.45
N VAL A 107 -5.89 0.39 3.72
CA VAL A 107 -5.22 1.68 3.88
C VAL A 107 -6.10 2.69 3.18
N GLU A 108 -6.56 3.67 3.91
CA GLU A 108 -7.38 4.77 3.37
C GLU A 108 -6.57 5.59 2.37
N ILE A 109 -7.17 5.90 1.21
CA ILE A 109 -6.57 6.66 0.12
C ILE A 109 -7.62 7.60 -0.43
N ASP A 110 -7.59 8.86 -0.01
CA ASP A 110 -8.59 9.86 -0.34
C ASP A 110 -7.95 11.24 -0.62
N THR A 111 -8.76 12.24 -0.83
CA THR A 111 -8.30 13.62 -1.02
C THR A 111 -8.07 14.37 0.31
N THR A 112 -8.21 13.70 1.45
CA THR A 112 -8.21 14.31 2.78
C THR A 112 -6.99 13.93 3.63
N GLN A 113 -7.05 14.32 4.90
CA GLN A 113 -6.04 13.97 5.90
C GLN A 113 -6.17 12.53 6.42
N GLU A 114 -7.19 11.77 6.02
CA GLU A 114 -7.43 10.40 6.46
C GLU A 114 -6.56 9.39 5.70
N THR A 115 -6.05 9.76 4.53
CA THR A 115 -5.08 8.95 3.74
C THR A 115 -3.98 8.37 4.61
N GLY A 116 -3.71 7.06 4.44
CA GLY A 116 -2.73 6.32 5.26
C GLY A 116 -3.25 5.89 6.63
N GLY A 117 -4.53 6.12 6.93
CA GLY A 117 -5.23 5.51 8.05
C GLY A 117 -5.59 4.05 7.77
N LEU A 118 -6.05 3.33 8.78
CA LEU A 118 -6.49 1.95 8.69
C LEU A 118 -7.98 1.84 9.00
N TYR A 119 -8.75 1.31 8.06
CA TYR A 119 -10.17 1.04 8.17
C TYR A 119 -10.45 -0.46 7.96
N GLU A 120 -11.41 -1.03 8.67
CA GLU A 120 -11.80 -2.43 8.51
C GLU A 120 -13.25 -2.52 8.00
N THR A 121 -13.40 -2.72 6.70
CA THR A 121 -14.69 -2.85 6.03
C THR A 121 -15.38 -4.15 6.45
N GLY A 122 -16.64 -4.04 6.85
CA GLY A 122 -17.42 -5.16 7.37
C GLY A 122 -16.93 -5.68 8.71
N GLY A 123 -16.17 -4.86 9.45
CA GLY A 123 -15.60 -5.12 10.77
C GLY A 123 -15.71 -3.91 11.69
N ARG A 124 -14.58 -3.42 12.19
CA ARG A 124 -14.49 -2.36 13.22
C ARG A 124 -14.60 -0.93 12.70
N ALA A 125 -14.77 -0.72 11.39
CA ALA A 125 -14.70 0.60 10.76
C ALA A 125 -13.32 1.24 10.96
N TRP A 126 -13.22 2.49 11.41
CA TRP A 126 -11.95 3.12 11.72
C TRP A 126 -11.20 2.39 12.84
N VAL A 127 -10.04 1.83 12.50
CA VAL A 127 -9.16 1.14 13.46
C VAL A 127 -8.05 2.07 13.92
N LYS A 128 -7.50 2.87 13.01
CA LYS A 128 -6.44 3.84 13.31
C LYS A 128 -6.45 4.99 12.30
N LYS A 129 -6.60 6.22 12.77
CA LYS A 129 -6.39 7.42 11.96
C LYS A 129 -4.97 7.96 12.16
N PRO A 130 -4.37 8.62 11.16
CA PRO A 130 -3.10 9.32 11.32
C PRO A 130 -3.23 10.44 12.36
N SER A 131 -2.17 10.68 13.14
CA SER A 131 -2.14 11.83 14.05
C SER A 131 -1.96 13.14 13.27
N PRO A 132 -2.38 14.31 13.82
CA PRO A 132 -2.14 15.60 13.18
C PRO A 132 -0.65 15.89 12.90
N GLU A 133 0.24 15.41 13.75
CA GLU A 133 1.69 15.53 13.57
C GLU A 133 2.16 14.70 12.38
N THR A 134 1.70 13.45 12.27
CA THR A 134 1.97 12.55 11.14
C THR A 134 1.48 13.15 9.83
N VAL A 135 0.25 13.70 9.82
CA VAL A 135 -0.33 14.36 8.65
C VAL A 135 0.58 15.46 8.12
N LYS A 136 1.15 16.28 8.99
CA LYS A 136 2.09 17.33 8.60
C LYS A 136 3.39 16.76 8.04
N LYS A 137 3.96 15.73 8.67
CA LYS A 137 5.27 15.15 8.32
C LYS A 137 5.27 14.39 7.00
N ARG A 138 4.19 13.66 6.68
CA ARG A 138 4.12 12.79 5.49
C ARG A 138 4.01 13.54 4.17
N ALA A 139 3.75 14.84 4.19
CA ALA A 139 3.68 15.74 3.03
C ALA A 139 2.78 15.22 1.89
N TYR A 140 1.68 14.53 2.25
CA TYR A 140 0.71 14.05 1.27
C TYR A 140 -0.05 15.21 0.63
N LYS A 141 -0.22 15.17 -0.69
CA LYS A 141 -1.05 16.11 -1.45
C LYS A 141 -1.87 15.35 -2.49
N SER A 142 -3.19 15.58 -2.48
CA SER A 142 -4.08 15.06 -3.51
C SER A 142 -3.64 15.53 -4.91
N GLY A 143 -3.77 14.64 -5.90
CA GLY A 143 -3.33 14.91 -7.28
C GLY A 143 -1.84 14.71 -7.55
N GLU A 144 -1.01 14.50 -6.52
CA GLU A 144 0.41 14.20 -6.66
C GLU A 144 0.69 12.69 -6.45
N TRP A 145 1.71 12.16 -7.14
CA TRP A 145 2.15 10.79 -6.91
C TRP A 145 2.73 10.63 -5.51
N THR A 146 2.17 9.70 -4.77
CA THR A 146 2.47 9.45 -3.37
C THR A 146 2.98 8.02 -3.19
N ASP A 147 4.02 7.84 -2.39
CA ASP A 147 4.57 6.54 -2.04
C ASP A 147 3.75 5.90 -0.91
N LEU A 148 3.30 4.66 -1.14
CA LEU A 148 2.72 3.77 -0.14
C LEU A 148 3.69 2.62 0.12
N GLU A 149 4.00 2.36 1.39
CA GLU A 149 4.59 1.11 1.86
C GLU A 149 3.70 0.53 2.95
N LEU A 150 3.25 -0.72 2.77
CA LEU A 150 2.45 -1.44 3.74
C LEU A 150 3.17 -2.74 4.10
N SER A 151 3.47 -2.91 5.38
CA SER A 151 3.98 -4.14 5.97
C SER A 151 2.89 -4.78 6.83
N ALA A 152 2.64 -6.08 6.61
CA ALA A 152 1.75 -6.88 7.45
C ALA A 152 2.42 -8.22 7.71
N ILE A 153 3.02 -8.39 8.90
CA ILE A 153 3.81 -9.56 9.31
C ILE A 153 3.20 -10.10 10.60
N GLY A 154 2.74 -11.35 10.57
CA GLY A 154 1.94 -11.90 11.65
C GLY A 154 0.71 -11.01 11.91
N ARG A 155 0.63 -10.45 13.10
CA ARG A 155 -0.46 -9.57 13.53
C ARG A 155 -0.07 -8.09 13.60
N ASP A 156 1.16 -7.77 13.20
CA ASP A 156 1.64 -6.40 13.16
C ASP A 156 1.43 -5.80 11.77
N VAL A 157 0.91 -4.57 11.73
CA VAL A 157 0.66 -3.82 10.49
C VAL A 157 1.32 -2.45 10.61
N VAL A 158 2.04 -2.05 9.59
CA VAL A 158 2.65 -0.71 9.49
C VAL A 158 2.37 -0.13 8.12
N VAL A 159 1.82 1.09 8.09
CA VAL A 159 1.59 1.87 6.88
C VAL A 159 2.52 3.06 6.87
N LYS A 160 3.25 3.24 5.76
CA LYS A 160 4.03 4.46 5.52
C LYS A 160 3.51 5.19 4.29
N ILE A 161 3.40 6.50 4.40
CA ILE A 161 3.12 7.42 3.31
C ILE A 161 4.33 8.33 3.13
N ASN A 162 4.91 8.37 1.93
CA ASN A 162 6.14 9.12 1.63
C ASN A 162 7.27 8.83 2.65
N GLY A 163 7.42 7.55 3.03
CA GLY A 163 8.44 7.08 3.98
C GLY A 163 8.12 7.33 5.46
N ILE A 164 7.08 8.10 5.80
CA ILE A 164 6.66 8.41 7.18
C ILE A 164 5.61 7.41 7.65
N ILE A 165 5.79 6.82 8.84
CA ILE A 165 4.78 5.95 9.47
C ILE A 165 3.50 6.77 9.67
N SER A 166 2.45 6.40 8.91
CA SER A 166 1.14 7.05 8.95
C SER A 166 0.22 6.39 9.98
N SER A 167 0.23 5.07 10.04
CA SER A 167 -0.51 4.31 11.04
C SER A 167 0.16 2.97 11.30
N GLU A 168 -0.03 2.43 12.51
CA GLU A 168 0.45 1.10 12.87
C GLU A 168 -0.52 0.41 13.83
N LEU A 169 -0.54 -0.93 13.75
CA LEU A 169 -1.23 -1.82 14.68
C LEU A 169 -0.24 -2.87 15.19
N LYS A 170 -0.30 -3.18 16.47
CA LYS A 170 0.49 -4.22 17.12
C LYS A 170 -0.41 -5.32 17.62
N ASN A 171 -0.04 -6.58 17.34
CA ASN A 171 -0.78 -7.78 17.73
C ASN A 171 -2.29 -7.70 17.42
N ASP A 172 -2.65 -7.16 16.26
CA ASP A 172 -4.03 -6.94 15.85
C ASP A 172 -4.76 -8.26 15.60
N ARG A 173 -6.02 -8.34 16.06
CA ARG A 173 -6.87 -9.54 15.94
C ARG A 173 -7.56 -9.70 14.58
N GLY A 174 -7.35 -8.80 13.65
CA GLY A 174 -7.92 -8.87 12.30
C GLY A 174 -7.41 -10.06 11.48
N ARG A 175 -7.84 -10.12 10.24
CA ARG A 175 -7.49 -11.20 9.32
C ARG A 175 -5.98 -11.24 9.05
N ILE A 176 -5.43 -12.45 8.95
CA ILE A 176 -3.99 -12.68 8.68
C ILE A 176 -3.71 -13.09 7.25
N LYS A 177 -4.73 -13.38 6.42
CA LYS A 177 -4.58 -13.79 5.02
C LYS A 177 -5.74 -13.27 4.17
N GLY A 178 -5.46 -12.89 2.92
CA GLY A 178 -6.47 -12.50 1.95
C GLY A 178 -5.88 -11.80 0.74
N TYR A 179 -6.77 -11.21 -0.05
CA TYR A 179 -6.45 -10.52 -1.30
C TYR A 179 -5.95 -9.09 -1.03
N PHE A 180 -5.17 -8.55 -1.97
CA PHE A 180 -5.10 -7.10 -2.16
C PHE A 180 -6.26 -6.63 -3.02
N GLY A 181 -6.62 -5.36 -2.87
CA GLY A 181 -7.66 -4.75 -3.69
C GLY A 181 -7.50 -3.24 -3.78
N LEU A 182 -7.89 -2.69 -4.93
CA LEU A 182 -7.98 -1.26 -5.17
C LEU A 182 -9.46 -0.88 -5.21
N GLN A 183 -9.83 0.26 -4.61
CA GLN A 183 -11.24 0.65 -4.43
C GLN A 183 -11.64 1.84 -5.29
N LEU A 184 -12.89 1.78 -5.77
CA LEU A 184 -13.70 2.92 -6.20
C LEU A 184 -14.92 2.98 -5.30
N HIS A 185 -15.08 4.04 -4.51
CA HIS A 185 -16.22 4.19 -3.62
C HIS A 185 -17.51 4.49 -4.41
N GLY A 186 -18.56 3.69 -4.18
CA GLY A 186 -19.86 3.89 -4.82
C GLY A 186 -20.52 5.20 -4.40
N GLY A 187 -21.20 5.86 -5.35
CA GLY A 187 -21.91 7.10 -5.09
C GLY A 187 -21.04 8.37 -5.08
N GLN A 188 -19.80 8.26 -5.53
CA GLN A 188 -18.86 9.38 -5.67
C GLN A 188 -18.32 9.46 -7.10
N ASP A 189 -17.91 10.65 -7.52
CA ASP A 189 -17.10 10.82 -8.73
C ASP A 189 -15.66 10.42 -8.41
N MET A 190 -15.24 9.28 -8.95
CA MET A 190 -13.97 8.67 -8.62
C MET A 190 -12.97 8.82 -9.76
N HIS A 191 -11.74 9.24 -9.42
CA HIS A 191 -10.59 9.13 -10.28
C HIS A 191 -9.33 8.90 -9.43
N VAL A 192 -8.79 7.68 -9.52
CA VAL A 192 -7.60 7.25 -8.78
C VAL A 192 -6.67 6.46 -9.70
N GLU A 193 -5.39 6.55 -9.44
CA GLU A 193 -4.36 5.85 -10.20
C GLU A 193 -3.39 5.12 -9.27
N PHE A 194 -2.93 3.94 -9.71
CA PHE A 194 -1.94 3.13 -9.00
C PHE A 194 -0.86 2.63 -9.96
N LYS A 195 0.41 2.66 -9.55
CA LYS A 195 1.52 2.10 -10.32
C LYS A 195 2.64 1.57 -9.43
N ASN A 196 3.61 0.89 -10.06
CA ASN A 196 4.79 0.36 -9.39
C ASN A 196 4.43 -0.53 -8.18
N ILE A 197 3.37 -1.36 -8.36
CA ILE A 197 2.92 -2.25 -7.29
C ILE A 197 3.84 -3.46 -7.26
N VAL A 198 4.64 -3.55 -6.19
CA VAL A 198 5.60 -4.64 -5.98
C VAL A 198 5.43 -5.22 -4.59
N ILE A 199 5.71 -6.51 -4.44
CA ILE A 199 5.57 -7.25 -3.18
C ILE A 199 6.82 -8.03 -2.85
N ARG A 200 7.15 -8.12 -1.57
CA ARG A 200 8.03 -9.12 -0.99
C ARG A 200 7.21 -9.92 0.04
N GLU A 201 7.01 -11.20 -0.25
CA GLU A 201 6.44 -12.13 0.73
C GLU A 201 7.50 -12.44 1.80
N VAL A 202 7.09 -12.44 3.05
CA VAL A 202 7.96 -12.70 4.20
C VAL A 202 7.63 -14.08 4.73
N GLU A 203 8.65 -14.94 4.83
CA GLU A 203 8.48 -16.23 5.50
C GLU A 203 8.28 -15.99 6.99
N SER A 204 7.14 -16.41 7.54
CA SER A 204 6.94 -16.40 8.98
C SER A 204 7.95 -17.35 9.63
N PRO A 205 8.59 -16.97 10.75
CA PRO A 205 9.39 -17.93 11.52
C PRO A 205 8.52 -19.15 11.82
N ARG A 206 8.98 -20.32 11.41
CA ARG A 206 8.30 -21.58 11.78
C ARG A 206 8.29 -21.66 13.31
N LYS A 207 7.10 -21.69 13.89
CA LYS A 207 6.92 -21.97 15.31
C LYS A 207 7.23 -23.42 15.62
#